data_84aed8a5ace2dd7eda6162577d24ea8b
#
_entry.id   84aed8a5ace2dd7eda6162577d24ea8b
#
_cell.length_a   1.000
_cell.length_b   1.000
_cell.length_c   1.000
_cell.angle_alpha   90.00
_cell.angle_beta   90.00
_cell.angle_gamma   90.00
#
_symmetry.space_group_name_H-M   'P 1'
#
loop_
_entity.id
_entity.type
_entity.pdbx_description
1 polymer ?
#
loop_
_entity_poly.entity_id
_entity_poly.type
_entity_poly.pdbx_seq_one_letter_code
_entity_poly.pdbx_strand_id
1 'polypeptide(L)'
;KSQRFFGLNLFIMNQTYVRSLEALGALPVMVPLHMSEASLRGIFERLDGVFLPGGEDIDPTYYGEERHPLLGATDKERDRTELLLTRWAIEEGMPVLGVCRGVQMINVACGGSLFQDLHSEDPDLDKHDYFPPSYERYRISHQVDVEPDSRLAQAMGHKHEVNSMHHQGIDRVGYGLRVVARAEDGLPEALEAPALPFAVGVQWHPEELAKTDQMSTNLFYNFVYAAAGDWREQAPAGWREQFALGCRAVSRNGAVYATNGHHASSGVIGAPAEVPQCN
;
A
#
# COMPACT_ATOMS: atom_id res chain seq x y z
N LYS A 1 -4.40 -7.99 9.25
CA LYS A 1 -3.47 -8.18 10.38
C LYS A 1 -3.68 -9.50 11.11
N SER A 2 -2.66 -9.94 11.85
CA SER A 2 -2.78 -11.06 12.80
C SER A 2 -3.33 -10.56 14.14
N GLN A 3 -4.21 -11.32 14.76
CA GLN A 3 -4.72 -11.04 16.11
C GLN A 3 -4.95 -12.34 16.88
N ARG A 4 -4.68 -12.31 18.18
CA ARG A 4 -4.98 -13.43 19.07
C ARG A 4 -6.32 -13.21 19.80
N PHE A 5 -7.23 -14.17 19.68
CA PHE A 5 -8.54 -14.13 20.31
C PHE A 5 -8.88 -15.50 20.91
N PHE A 6 -9.14 -15.56 22.20
CA PHE A 6 -9.34 -16.82 22.96
C PHE A 6 -8.28 -17.90 22.69
N GLY A 7 -7.00 -17.49 22.56
CA GLY A 7 -5.90 -18.41 22.28
C GLY A 7 -5.73 -18.81 20.80
N LEU A 8 -6.65 -18.44 19.92
CA LEU A 8 -6.58 -18.69 18.49
C LEU A 8 -5.86 -17.53 17.78
N ASN A 9 -5.05 -17.87 16.78
CA ASN A 9 -4.48 -16.88 15.86
C ASN A 9 -5.48 -16.63 14.73
N LEU A 10 -5.89 -15.38 14.53
CA LEU A 10 -6.87 -14.97 13.53
C LEU A 10 -6.24 -13.97 12.56
N PHE A 11 -6.68 -14.02 11.30
CA PHE A 11 -6.49 -12.93 10.35
C PHE A 11 -7.76 -12.07 10.33
N ILE A 12 -7.62 -10.76 10.51
CA ILE A 12 -8.75 -9.85 10.58
C ILE A 12 -8.58 -8.66 9.64
N MET A 13 -9.70 -8.16 9.15
CA MET A 13 -9.82 -7.00 8.27
C MET A 13 -11.03 -6.16 8.69
N ASN A 14 -10.94 -4.84 8.60
CA ASN A 14 -12.12 -3.98 8.75
C ASN A 14 -13.07 -4.22 7.57
N GLN A 15 -14.35 -4.42 7.88
CA GLN A 15 -15.38 -4.69 6.89
C GLN A 15 -15.63 -3.53 5.92
N THR A 16 -15.34 -2.28 6.31
CA THR A 16 -15.55 -1.11 5.45
C THR A 16 -14.73 -1.19 4.18
N TYR A 17 -13.48 -1.66 4.23
CA TYR A 17 -12.66 -1.88 3.03
C TYR A 17 -13.28 -2.88 2.06
N VAL A 18 -13.71 -4.03 2.60
CA VAL A 18 -14.34 -5.09 1.78
C VAL A 18 -15.62 -4.58 1.13
N ARG A 19 -16.48 -3.89 1.91
CA ARG A 19 -17.75 -3.34 1.41
C ARG A 19 -17.56 -2.26 0.36
N SER A 20 -16.57 -1.40 0.50
CA SER A 20 -16.28 -0.33 -0.47
C SER A 20 -15.89 -0.90 -1.83
N LEU A 21 -15.15 -2.01 -1.86
CA LEU A 21 -14.76 -2.69 -3.09
C LEU A 21 -15.93 -3.51 -3.68
N GLU A 22 -16.62 -4.30 -2.84
CA GLU A 22 -17.75 -5.13 -3.24
C GLU A 22 -18.89 -4.32 -3.85
N ALA A 23 -19.20 -3.16 -3.27
CA ALA A 23 -20.26 -2.27 -3.77
C ALA A 23 -20.02 -1.77 -5.20
N LEU A 24 -18.79 -1.87 -5.70
CA LEU A 24 -18.39 -1.49 -7.05
C LEU A 24 -18.19 -2.71 -7.98
N GLY A 25 -18.59 -3.89 -7.53
CA GLY A 25 -18.54 -5.13 -8.31
C GLY A 25 -17.21 -5.89 -8.25
N ALA A 26 -16.26 -5.46 -7.43
CA ALA A 26 -15.04 -6.23 -7.19
C ALA A 26 -15.33 -7.49 -6.37
N LEU A 27 -14.45 -8.48 -6.46
CA LEU A 27 -14.44 -9.69 -5.65
C LEU A 27 -13.23 -9.68 -4.70
N PRO A 28 -13.32 -8.98 -3.56
CA PRO A 28 -12.18 -8.82 -2.66
C PRO A 28 -11.81 -10.13 -1.97
N VAL A 29 -10.54 -10.52 -2.07
CA VAL A 29 -9.98 -11.72 -1.42
C VAL A 29 -8.95 -11.28 -0.38
N MET A 30 -9.12 -11.75 0.87
CA MET A 30 -8.10 -11.55 1.89
C MET A 30 -6.90 -12.48 1.64
N VAL A 31 -5.72 -11.90 1.48
CA VAL A 31 -4.47 -12.64 1.40
C VAL A 31 -4.01 -12.99 2.81
N PRO A 32 -3.84 -14.29 3.16
CA PRO A 32 -3.35 -14.69 4.48
C PRO A 32 -1.89 -14.27 4.70
N LEU A 33 -1.54 -13.97 5.95
CA LEU A 33 -0.16 -13.78 6.37
C LEU A 33 0.54 -15.13 6.63
N HIS A 34 1.85 -15.10 6.89
CA HIS A 34 2.69 -16.28 7.18
C HIS A 34 2.78 -17.31 6.04
N MET A 35 2.53 -16.89 4.81
CA MET A 35 2.68 -17.75 3.64
C MET A 35 4.13 -17.78 3.15
N SER A 36 4.52 -18.89 2.52
CA SER A 36 5.76 -18.92 1.73
C SER A 36 5.68 -17.93 0.57
N GLU A 37 6.82 -17.40 0.13
CA GLU A 37 6.86 -16.49 -1.00
C GLU A 37 6.29 -17.13 -2.28
N ALA A 38 6.58 -18.41 -2.52
CA ALA A 38 6.03 -19.15 -3.66
C ALA A 38 4.50 -19.25 -3.62
N SER A 39 3.91 -19.51 -2.43
CA SER A 39 2.46 -19.53 -2.28
C SER A 39 1.84 -18.15 -2.44
N LEU A 40 2.48 -17.13 -1.89
CA LEU A 40 2.06 -15.74 -2.04
C LEU A 40 2.11 -15.30 -3.51
N ARG A 41 3.18 -15.67 -4.23
CA ARG A 41 3.31 -15.43 -5.66
C ARG A 41 2.21 -16.10 -6.46
N GLY A 42 1.89 -17.35 -6.14
CA GLY A 42 0.78 -18.08 -6.78
C GLY A 42 -0.59 -17.45 -6.56
N ILE A 43 -0.81 -16.76 -5.42
CA ILE A 43 -2.02 -15.94 -5.20
C ILE A 43 -1.94 -14.69 -6.07
N PHE A 44 -0.83 -13.95 -5.99
CA PHE A 44 -0.64 -12.69 -6.71
C PHE A 44 -0.92 -12.81 -8.21
N GLU A 45 -0.46 -13.86 -8.85
CA GLU A 45 -0.67 -14.13 -10.30
C GLU A 45 -2.15 -14.30 -10.70
N ARG A 46 -3.05 -14.45 -9.72
CA ARG A 46 -4.50 -14.59 -9.92
C ARG A 46 -5.28 -13.33 -9.56
N LEU A 47 -4.58 -12.28 -9.12
CA LEU A 47 -5.21 -11.01 -8.79
C LEU A 47 -5.23 -10.09 -10.01
N ASP A 48 -6.22 -9.21 -10.05
CA ASP A 48 -6.34 -8.14 -11.03
C ASP A 48 -5.89 -6.78 -10.45
N GLY A 49 -5.77 -6.67 -9.13
CA GLY A 49 -5.30 -5.48 -8.43
C GLY A 49 -4.94 -5.77 -6.98
N VAL A 50 -4.12 -4.91 -6.39
CA VAL A 50 -3.72 -4.99 -4.98
C VAL A 50 -4.29 -3.81 -4.21
N PHE A 51 -5.07 -4.10 -3.17
CA PHE A 51 -5.55 -3.10 -2.22
C PHE A 51 -4.79 -3.23 -0.89
N LEU A 52 -4.16 -2.14 -0.46
CA LEU A 52 -3.38 -2.06 0.78
C LEU A 52 -4.16 -1.24 1.82
N PRO A 53 -4.71 -1.87 2.86
CA PRO A 53 -5.53 -1.18 3.87
C PRO A 53 -4.70 -0.50 4.95
N GLY A 54 -5.32 0.40 5.72
CA GLY A 54 -4.77 0.99 6.93
C GLY A 54 -4.43 -0.03 8.01
N GLY A 55 -3.75 0.41 9.07
CA GLY A 55 -3.38 -0.46 10.20
C GLY A 55 -2.26 0.05 11.06
N GLU A 56 -1.54 -0.88 11.68
CA GLU A 56 -0.38 -0.64 12.53
C GLU A 56 0.79 -0.03 11.75
N ASP A 57 1.79 0.49 12.47
CA ASP A 57 2.98 1.09 11.88
C ASP A 57 3.82 0.10 11.08
N ILE A 58 4.61 0.61 10.16
CA ILE A 58 5.59 -0.17 9.40
C ILE A 58 6.91 -0.21 10.17
N ASP A 59 7.52 -1.38 10.28
CA ASP A 59 8.83 -1.55 10.94
C ASP A 59 9.89 -0.72 10.19
N PRO A 60 10.60 0.21 10.87
CA PRO A 60 11.54 1.14 10.25
C PRO A 60 12.75 0.44 9.60
N THR A 61 13.02 -0.81 9.92
CA THR A 61 14.06 -1.60 9.24
C THR A 61 13.79 -1.74 7.74
N TYR A 62 12.52 -1.63 7.28
CA TYR A 62 12.15 -1.69 5.87
C TYR A 62 12.50 -0.43 5.08
N TYR A 63 12.73 0.70 5.76
CA TYR A 63 13.21 1.96 5.14
C TYR A 63 14.56 2.44 5.68
N GLY A 64 15.28 1.55 6.41
CA GLY A 64 16.69 1.75 6.79
C GLY A 64 16.90 2.66 8.00
N GLU A 65 15.92 2.78 8.88
CA GLU A 65 15.97 3.62 10.06
C GLU A 65 15.95 2.83 11.36
N GLU A 66 16.40 3.46 12.44
CA GLU A 66 16.25 2.94 13.80
C GLU A 66 14.85 3.25 14.33
N ARG A 67 14.39 2.42 15.28
CA ARG A 67 13.06 2.57 15.87
C ARG A 67 12.96 3.84 16.71
N HIS A 68 12.04 4.72 16.38
CA HIS A 68 11.70 5.88 17.20
C HIS A 68 10.98 5.45 18.50
N PRO A 69 11.20 6.15 19.66
CA PRO A 69 10.54 5.79 20.93
C PRO A 69 9.01 5.82 20.90
N LEU A 70 8.41 6.67 20.06
CA LEU A 70 6.96 6.82 19.90
C LEU A 70 6.36 5.97 18.77
N LEU A 71 7.17 5.18 18.06
CA LEU A 71 6.66 4.23 17.08
C LEU A 71 5.72 3.23 17.77
N GLY A 72 4.55 3.02 17.21
CA GLY A 72 3.54 2.10 17.72
C GLY A 72 3.86 0.62 17.47
N ALA A 73 2.85 -0.22 17.45
CA ALA A 73 3.00 -1.65 17.17
C ALA A 73 3.26 -1.90 15.69
N THR A 74 4.13 -2.87 15.38
CA THR A 74 4.43 -3.33 14.02
C THR A 74 4.06 -4.81 13.86
N ASP A 75 3.69 -5.23 12.65
CA ASP A 75 3.45 -6.65 12.30
C ASP A 75 4.40 -7.04 11.15
N LYS A 76 5.55 -7.65 11.50
CA LYS A 76 6.61 -7.99 10.53
C LYS A 76 6.15 -8.92 9.41
N GLU A 77 5.21 -9.82 9.67
CA GLU A 77 4.68 -10.70 8.63
C GLU A 77 3.73 -9.99 7.69
N ARG A 78 3.00 -9.01 8.20
CA ARG A 78 2.20 -8.11 7.39
C ARG A 78 3.10 -7.22 6.54
N ASP A 79 4.11 -6.60 7.15
CA ASP A 79 5.09 -5.76 6.44
C ASP A 79 5.74 -6.53 5.30
N ARG A 80 6.26 -7.74 5.57
CA ARG A 80 6.86 -8.61 4.56
C ARG A 80 5.88 -8.94 3.43
N THR A 81 4.67 -9.34 3.78
CA THR A 81 3.66 -9.76 2.81
C THR A 81 3.23 -8.60 1.93
N GLU A 82 2.89 -7.45 2.52
CA GLU A 82 2.45 -6.27 1.77
C GLU A 82 3.60 -5.67 0.95
N LEU A 83 4.83 -5.67 1.45
CA LEU A 83 6.01 -5.21 0.69
C LEU A 83 6.23 -6.04 -0.58
N LEU A 84 6.15 -7.38 -0.48
CA LEU A 84 6.28 -8.26 -1.64
C LEU A 84 5.17 -8.02 -2.66
N LEU A 85 3.91 -8.00 -2.21
CA LEU A 85 2.77 -7.76 -3.09
C LEU A 85 2.87 -6.39 -3.79
N THR A 86 3.26 -5.37 -3.04
CA THR A 86 3.40 -4.00 -3.58
C THR A 86 4.52 -3.94 -4.62
N ARG A 87 5.68 -4.53 -4.34
CA ARG A 87 6.80 -4.56 -5.28
C ARG A 87 6.44 -5.29 -6.57
N TRP A 88 5.85 -6.47 -6.47
CA TRP A 88 5.40 -7.21 -7.65
C TRP A 88 4.34 -6.45 -8.44
N ALA A 89 3.37 -5.83 -7.75
CA ALA A 89 2.35 -5.05 -8.42
C ALA A 89 2.94 -3.85 -9.18
N ILE A 90 3.85 -3.12 -8.55
CA ILE A 90 4.55 -2.02 -9.20
C ILE A 90 5.44 -2.53 -10.33
N GLU A 91 6.22 -3.59 -10.13
CA GLU A 91 7.10 -4.17 -11.15
C GLU A 91 6.33 -4.71 -12.37
N GLU A 92 5.12 -5.21 -12.19
CA GLU A 92 4.31 -5.79 -13.26
C GLU A 92 3.27 -4.83 -13.83
N GLY A 93 3.10 -3.64 -13.23
CA GLY A 93 2.12 -2.65 -13.66
C GLY A 93 0.70 -2.97 -13.22
N MET A 94 0.53 -3.90 -12.26
CA MET A 94 -0.78 -4.23 -11.70
C MET A 94 -1.34 -3.03 -10.92
N PRO A 95 -2.64 -2.70 -11.05
CA PRO A 95 -3.25 -1.63 -10.30
C PRO A 95 -3.10 -1.79 -8.78
N VAL A 96 -2.72 -0.70 -8.11
CA VAL A 96 -2.54 -0.64 -6.65
C VAL A 96 -3.30 0.55 -6.08
N LEU A 97 -4.09 0.32 -5.03
CA LEU A 97 -4.64 1.37 -4.18
C LEU A 97 -4.17 1.17 -2.74
N GLY A 98 -3.52 2.20 -2.17
CA GLY A 98 -3.11 2.23 -0.76
C GLY A 98 -3.93 3.23 0.04
N VAL A 99 -4.37 2.84 1.24
CA VAL A 99 -5.12 3.69 2.17
C VAL A 99 -4.38 3.76 3.51
N CYS A 100 -4.11 4.96 4.01
CA CYS A 100 -3.41 5.25 5.26
C CYS A 100 -2.05 4.51 5.29
N ARG A 101 -1.88 3.50 6.13
CA ARG A 101 -0.67 2.66 6.09
C ARG A 101 -0.34 2.13 4.67
N GLY A 102 -1.36 1.94 3.81
CA GLY A 102 -1.16 1.47 2.43
C GLY A 102 -0.37 2.45 1.56
N VAL A 103 -0.57 3.77 1.65
CA VAL A 103 0.27 4.74 0.93
C VAL A 103 1.70 4.73 1.46
N GLN A 104 1.87 4.57 2.76
CA GLN A 104 3.18 4.45 3.40
C GLN A 104 3.92 3.20 2.90
N MET A 105 3.23 2.07 2.78
CA MET A 105 3.79 0.83 2.22
C MET A 105 4.18 1.00 0.75
N ILE A 106 3.39 1.69 -0.07
CA ILE A 106 3.75 2.05 -1.45
C ILE A 106 5.04 2.88 -1.46
N ASN A 107 5.14 3.88 -0.59
CA ASN A 107 6.33 4.71 -0.46
C ASN A 107 7.58 3.91 -0.09
N VAL A 108 7.48 3.07 0.94
CA VAL A 108 8.57 2.20 1.43
C VAL A 108 8.98 1.18 0.36
N ALA A 109 8.02 0.57 -0.34
CA ALA A 109 8.31 -0.37 -1.43
C ALA A 109 9.12 0.26 -2.55
N CYS A 110 8.95 1.57 -2.77
CA CYS A 110 9.69 2.38 -3.74
C CYS A 110 10.97 3.02 -3.16
N GLY A 111 11.37 2.66 -1.93
CA GLY A 111 12.59 3.15 -1.28
C GLY A 111 12.47 4.51 -0.62
N GLY A 112 11.27 4.98 -0.34
CA GLY A 112 10.99 6.16 0.49
C GLY A 112 11.16 5.89 1.98
N SER A 113 11.02 6.95 2.82
CA SER A 113 11.01 6.88 4.28
C SER A 113 9.75 7.51 4.87
N LEU A 114 9.57 7.33 6.16
CA LEU A 114 8.41 7.82 6.90
C LEU A 114 8.85 8.62 8.12
N PHE A 115 8.13 9.67 8.44
CA PHE A 115 8.06 10.14 9.82
C PHE A 115 7.45 9.04 10.67
N GLN A 116 8.14 8.62 11.71
CA GLN A 116 7.66 7.57 12.61
C GLN A 116 6.67 8.10 13.64
N ASP A 117 6.77 9.40 13.96
CA ASP A 117 5.81 10.15 14.77
C ASP A 117 5.86 11.63 14.38
N LEU A 118 4.84 12.07 13.64
CA LEU A 118 4.77 13.42 13.05
C LEU A 118 5.02 14.53 14.07
N HIS A 119 4.31 14.49 15.20
CA HIS A 119 4.37 15.57 16.17
C HIS A 119 5.71 15.72 16.86
N SER A 120 6.45 14.62 17.06
CA SER A 120 7.76 14.65 17.72
C SER A 120 8.90 14.94 16.75
N GLU A 121 8.77 14.58 15.48
CA GLU A 121 9.81 14.75 14.46
C GLU A 121 9.67 16.09 13.72
N ASP A 122 8.44 16.57 13.54
CA ASP A 122 8.15 17.90 12.97
C ASP A 122 7.01 18.58 13.75
N PRO A 123 7.34 19.41 14.78
CA PRO A 123 6.35 20.07 15.62
C PRO A 123 5.54 21.17 14.92
N ASP A 124 5.94 21.58 13.71
CA ASP A 124 5.25 22.61 12.93
C ASP A 124 4.06 22.02 12.15
N LEU A 125 3.97 20.68 12.04
CA LEU A 125 2.83 19.99 11.44
C LEU A 125 1.59 20.05 12.33
N ASP A 126 0.44 20.12 11.69
CA ASP A 126 -0.86 20.07 12.36
C ASP A 126 -1.14 18.68 12.94
N LYS A 127 -2.23 18.58 13.70
CA LYS A 127 -2.69 17.32 14.26
C LYS A 127 -3.32 16.42 13.18
N HIS A 128 -2.83 15.18 13.04
CA HIS A 128 -3.35 14.16 12.13
C HIS A 128 -3.90 12.90 12.82
N ASP A 129 -3.69 12.76 14.13
CA ASP A 129 -3.98 11.55 14.91
C ASP A 129 -5.35 11.56 15.60
N TYR A 130 -6.43 11.79 14.85
CA TYR A 130 -7.80 11.79 15.35
C TYR A 130 -8.36 10.36 15.50
N PHE A 131 -7.79 9.56 16.41
CA PHE A 131 -8.14 8.16 16.59
C PHE A 131 -9.41 7.91 17.40
N PRO A 132 -10.18 6.84 17.09
CA PRO A 132 -11.19 6.29 17.97
C PRO A 132 -10.57 5.80 19.30
N PRO A 133 -11.32 5.78 20.41
CA PRO A 133 -12.74 6.17 20.54
C PRO A 133 -12.96 7.67 20.78
N SER A 134 -11.90 8.48 20.85
CA SER A 134 -12.00 9.91 21.13
C SER A 134 -12.65 10.69 19.99
N TYR A 135 -12.52 10.18 18.77
CA TYR A 135 -13.07 10.78 17.56
C TYR A 135 -13.75 9.73 16.69
N GLU A 136 -14.81 10.16 15.99
CA GLU A 136 -15.48 9.31 15.00
C GLU A 136 -14.61 9.15 13.75
N ARG A 137 -14.59 7.94 13.16
CA ARG A 137 -13.76 7.63 12.00
C ARG A 137 -14.09 8.45 10.74
N TYR A 138 -15.32 8.93 10.63
CA TYR A 138 -15.80 9.79 9.54
C TYR A 138 -15.66 11.30 9.82
N ARG A 139 -14.97 11.68 10.91
CA ARG A 139 -14.73 13.08 11.24
C ARG A 139 -13.85 13.72 10.18
N ILE A 140 -14.37 14.78 9.54
CA ILE A 140 -13.58 15.64 8.67
C ILE A 140 -12.55 16.39 9.52
N SER A 141 -11.29 16.37 9.12
CA SER A 141 -10.18 16.89 9.90
C SER A 141 -9.49 18.08 9.25
N HIS A 142 -9.20 17.99 7.95
CA HIS A 142 -8.52 19.05 7.20
C HIS A 142 -8.87 18.97 5.71
N GLN A 143 -8.46 19.98 4.95
CA GLN A 143 -8.54 20.01 3.50
C GLN A 143 -7.23 19.50 2.90
N VAL A 144 -7.29 18.85 1.76
CA VAL A 144 -6.15 18.53 0.90
C VAL A 144 -6.24 19.30 -0.42
N ASP A 145 -5.09 19.84 -0.85
CA ASP A 145 -4.90 20.39 -2.19
C ASP A 145 -4.37 19.31 -3.11
N VAL A 146 -5.07 19.04 -4.21
CA VAL A 146 -4.78 17.93 -5.14
C VAL A 146 -4.24 18.47 -6.45
N GLU A 147 -3.15 17.88 -6.94
CA GLU A 147 -2.50 18.24 -8.20
C GLU A 147 -3.44 18.00 -9.39
N PRO A 148 -3.69 19.03 -10.24
CA PRO A 148 -4.73 18.99 -11.28
C PRO A 148 -4.55 17.91 -12.34
N ASP A 149 -3.31 17.55 -12.65
CA ASP A 149 -2.96 16.56 -13.69
C ASP A 149 -2.81 15.14 -13.13
N SER A 150 -3.25 14.91 -11.89
CA SER A 150 -3.19 13.60 -11.22
C SER A 150 -4.40 12.72 -11.51
N ARG A 151 -4.21 11.39 -11.34
CA ARG A 151 -5.34 10.44 -11.32
C ARG A 151 -6.25 10.68 -10.13
N LEU A 152 -5.68 11.15 -9.02
CA LEU A 152 -6.46 11.50 -7.83
C LEU A 152 -7.42 12.66 -8.14
N ALA A 153 -6.99 13.70 -8.87
CA ALA A 153 -7.84 14.81 -9.26
C ALA A 153 -9.01 14.38 -10.18
N GLN A 154 -8.83 13.34 -10.99
CA GLN A 154 -9.92 12.76 -11.80
C GLN A 154 -11.02 12.13 -10.93
N ALA A 155 -10.67 11.62 -9.74
CA ALA A 155 -11.64 11.04 -8.80
C ALA A 155 -12.26 12.11 -7.89
N MET A 156 -11.44 13.05 -7.37
CA MET A 156 -11.75 13.88 -6.22
C MET A 156 -11.76 15.39 -6.50
N GLY A 157 -11.37 15.84 -7.70
CA GLY A 157 -11.18 17.28 -7.98
C GLY A 157 -9.88 17.82 -7.37
N HIS A 158 -9.80 19.17 -7.27
CA HIS A 158 -8.54 19.84 -6.89
C HIS A 158 -8.43 20.18 -5.42
N LYS A 159 -9.54 20.11 -4.69
CA LYS A 159 -9.61 20.32 -3.24
C LYS A 159 -10.65 19.40 -2.66
N HIS A 160 -10.32 18.80 -1.53
CA HIS A 160 -11.25 17.90 -0.86
C HIS A 160 -11.05 17.93 0.66
N GLU A 161 -12.15 17.80 1.41
CA GLU A 161 -12.11 17.67 2.86
C GLU A 161 -12.01 16.19 3.24
N VAL A 162 -11.07 15.84 4.11
CA VAL A 162 -10.75 14.45 4.45
C VAL A 162 -10.75 14.21 5.97
N ASN A 163 -10.91 12.95 6.36
CA ASN A 163 -10.65 12.50 7.72
C ASN A 163 -9.15 12.20 7.91
N SER A 164 -8.69 12.14 9.16
CA SER A 164 -7.29 11.87 9.47
C SER A 164 -7.17 11.04 10.74
N MET A 165 -6.45 9.92 10.65
CA MET A 165 -6.24 8.98 11.75
C MET A 165 -4.87 8.32 11.61
N HIS A 166 -3.78 9.12 11.61
CA HIS A 166 -2.42 8.63 11.50
C HIS A 166 -1.46 9.53 12.29
N HIS A 167 -0.42 8.94 12.85
CA HIS A 167 0.69 9.64 13.49
C HIS A 167 2.00 9.47 12.72
N GLN A 168 2.04 8.53 11.76
CA GLN A 168 3.11 8.42 10.78
C GLN A 168 2.74 9.18 9.51
N GLY A 169 3.73 9.61 8.73
CA GLY A 169 3.54 10.30 7.47
C GLY A 169 4.69 10.05 6.49
N ILE A 170 4.53 10.52 5.27
CA ILE A 170 5.57 10.45 4.24
C ILE A 170 6.64 11.50 4.55
N ASP A 171 7.89 11.06 4.77
CA ASP A 171 9.07 11.93 4.88
C ASP A 171 9.74 12.05 3.49
N ARG A 172 10.50 11.08 3.06
CA ARG A 172 11.14 11.06 1.75
C ARG A 172 10.35 10.22 0.77
N VAL A 173 9.98 10.83 -0.36
CA VAL A 173 9.21 10.15 -1.42
C VAL A 173 10.07 9.11 -2.14
N GLY A 174 9.49 7.94 -2.36
CA GLY A 174 10.12 6.82 -3.06
C GLY A 174 10.30 7.06 -4.55
N TYR A 175 11.19 6.27 -5.16
CA TYR A 175 11.51 6.39 -6.57
C TYR A 175 10.30 6.12 -7.47
N GLY A 176 10.12 6.97 -8.49
CA GLY A 176 9.02 6.84 -9.45
C GLY A 176 7.65 7.27 -8.94
N LEU A 177 7.58 7.73 -7.70
CA LEU A 177 6.38 8.32 -7.12
C LEU A 177 6.44 9.86 -7.20
N ARG A 178 5.26 10.49 -7.22
CA ARG A 178 5.11 11.93 -6.99
C ARG A 178 4.04 12.19 -5.94
N VAL A 179 4.21 13.27 -5.19
CA VAL A 179 3.15 13.79 -4.32
C VAL A 179 2.06 14.39 -5.17
N VAL A 180 0.80 13.98 -4.94
CA VAL A 180 -0.38 14.45 -5.67
C VAL A 180 -1.46 15.05 -4.77
N ALA A 181 -1.28 15.01 -3.46
CA ALA A 181 -2.05 15.81 -2.52
C ALA A 181 -1.22 16.20 -1.31
N ARG A 182 -1.50 17.38 -0.75
CA ARG A 182 -0.93 17.87 0.49
C ARG A 182 -2.01 18.42 1.40
N ALA A 183 -1.81 18.27 2.70
CA ALA A 183 -2.56 18.99 3.72
C ALA A 183 -2.14 20.47 3.76
N GLU A 184 -2.88 21.30 4.50
CA GLU A 184 -2.62 22.74 4.62
C GLU A 184 -1.27 23.06 5.29
N ASP A 185 -0.77 22.16 6.15
CA ASP A 185 0.56 22.23 6.78
C ASP A 185 1.71 21.78 5.85
N GLY A 186 1.38 21.31 4.65
CA GLY A 186 2.33 20.85 3.64
C GLY A 186 2.68 19.37 3.68
N LEU A 187 2.16 18.60 4.65
CA LEU A 187 2.39 17.16 4.73
C LEU A 187 1.88 16.45 3.46
N PRO A 188 2.68 15.55 2.85
CA PRO A 188 2.20 14.72 1.76
C PRO A 188 1.06 13.78 2.20
N GLU A 189 -0.09 13.94 1.57
CA GLU A 189 -1.31 13.18 1.87
C GLU A 189 -1.69 12.17 0.78
N ALA A 190 -1.11 12.29 -0.42
CA ALA A 190 -1.28 11.28 -1.44
C ALA A 190 -0.08 11.18 -2.37
N LEU A 191 0.17 9.96 -2.83
CA LEU A 191 1.21 9.63 -3.81
C LEU A 191 0.58 8.92 -5.00
N GLU A 192 1.17 9.10 -6.19
CA GLU A 192 0.91 8.25 -7.35
C GLU A 192 2.21 7.89 -8.08
N ALA A 193 2.19 6.78 -8.82
CA ALA A 193 3.22 6.42 -9.80
C ALA A 193 2.71 6.77 -11.20
N PRO A 194 3.11 7.91 -11.80
CA PRO A 194 2.57 8.38 -13.08
C PRO A 194 2.80 7.42 -14.24
N ALA A 195 3.88 6.65 -14.18
CA ALA A 195 4.24 5.68 -15.21
C ALA A 195 3.34 4.43 -15.25
N LEU A 196 2.54 4.19 -14.20
CA LEU A 196 1.71 2.99 -14.12
C LEU A 196 0.26 3.27 -14.52
N PRO A 197 -0.49 2.25 -14.98
CA PRO A 197 -1.91 2.38 -15.29
C PRO A 197 -2.72 2.93 -14.12
N PHE A 198 -2.50 2.37 -12.92
CA PHE A 198 -3.07 2.87 -11.67
C PHE A 198 -2.21 2.44 -10.48
N ALA A 199 -1.53 3.37 -9.86
CA ALA A 199 -0.87 3.18 -8.57
C ALA A 199 -1.02 4.48 -7.78
N VAL A 200 -1.97 4.48 -6.86
CA VAL A 200 -2.37 5.65 -6.06
C VAL A 200 -2.42 5.23 -4.60
N GLY A 201 -1.93 6.08 -3.73
CA GLY A 201 -2.10 5.93 -2.29
C GLY A 201 -2.55 7.24 -1.67
N VAL A 202 -3.46 7.15 -0.69
CA VAL A 202 -3.97 8.28 0.10
C VAL A 202 -3.75 8.04 1.58
N GLN A 203 -3.43 9.09 2.33
CA GLN A 203 -3.11 8.97 3.76
C GLN A 203 -4.37 8.93 4.64
N TRP A 204 -5.46 9.54 4.18
CA TRP A 204 -6.76 9.50 4.85
C TRP A 204 -7.51 8.18 4.64
N HIS A 205 -8.74 8.09 5.17
CA HIS A 205 -9.58 6.90 5.14
C HIS A 205 -10.86 7.10 4.32
N PRO A 206 -10.78 7.04 2.97
CA PRO A 206 -11.94 7.23 2.10
C PRO A 206 -13.02 6.15 2.29
N GLU A 207 -12.68 4.96 2.78
CA GLU A 207 -13.65 3.89 3.05
C GLU A 207 -14.66 4.25 4.14
N GLU A 208 -14.30 5.15 5.05
CA GLU A 208 -15.20 5.62 6.09
C GLU A 208 -16.11 6.76 5.60
N LEU A 209 -15.71 7.44 4.53
CA LEU A 209 -16.45 8.56 3.90
C LEU A 209 -17.33 8.11 2.74
N ALA A 210 -17.01 7.02 2.05
CA ALA A 210 -17.63 6.58 0.80
C ALA A 210 -19.16 6.42 0.84
N LYS A 211 -19.77 6.25 2.03
CA LYS A 211 -21.23 6.18 2.17
C LYS A 211 -21.93 7.51 1.91
N THR A 212 -21.28 8.62 2.14
CA THR A 212 -21.85 9.98 2.09
C THR A 212 -21.09 10.90 1.15
N ASP A 213 -19.89 10.51 0.74
CA ASP A 213 -19.02 11.26 -0.14
C ASP A 213 -18.77 10.51 -1.46
N GLN A 214 -19.31 11.09 -2.55
CA GLN A 214 -19.16 10.52 -3.88
C GLN A 214 -17.71 10.52 -4.37
N MET A 215 -16.89 11.50 -3.96
CA MET A 215 -15.49 11.60 -4.37
C MET A 215 -14.67 10.44 -3.82
N SER A 216 -14.87 10.10 -2.55
CA SER A 216 -14.28 8.90 -1.93
C SER A 216 -14.71 7.62 -2.66
N THR A 217 -15.98 7.52 -3.07
CA THR A 217 -16.47 6.39 -3.89
C THR A 217 -15.78 6.34 -5.25
N ASN A 218 -15.58 7.48 -5.92
CA ASN A 218 -14.92 7.57 -7.22
C ASN A 218 -13.47 7.07 -7.18
N LEU A 219 -12.75 7.28 -6.07
CA LEU A 219 -11.39 6.75 -5.91
C LEU A 219 -11.38 5.22 -5.98
N PHE A 220 -12.27 4.56 -5.24
CA PHE A 220 -12.42 3.11 -5.31
C PHE A 220 -12.90 2.64 -6.68
N TYR A 221 -13.84 3.38 -7.29
CA TYR A 221 -14.31 3.07 -8.65
C TYR A 221 -13.17 3.08 -9.67
N ASN A 222 -12.32 4.11 -9.65
CA ASN A 222 -11.20 4.23 -10.58
C ASN A 222 -10.19 3.07 -10.39
N PHE A 223 -9.95 2.64 -9.14
CA PHE A 223 -9.13 1.47 -8.86
C PHE A 223 -9.75 0.18 -9.42
N VAL A 224 -11.03 -0.08 -9.12
CA VAL A 224 -11.75 -1.29 -9.60
C VAL A 224 -11.83 -1.29 -11.13
N TYR A 225 -12.10 -0.14 -11.74
CA TYR A 225 -12.12 0.01 -13.19
C TYR A 225 -10.75 -0.29 -13.83
N ALA A 226 -9.67 0.21 -13.24
CA ALA A 226 -8.32 -0.08 -13.70
C ALA A 226 -7.97 -1.57 -13.54
N ALA A 227 -8.37 -2.20 -12.43
CA ALA A 227 -8.15 -3.63 -12.18
C ALA A 227 -8.94 -4.52 -13.15
N ALA A 228 -10.16 -4.12 -13.54
CA ALA A 228 -10.97 -4.85 -14.51
C ALA A 228 -10.52 -4.65 -15.98
N GLY A 229 -9.64 -3.68 -16.23
CA GLY A 229 -9.12 -3.35 -17.57
C GLY A 229 -7.90 -4.18 -17.97
N ASP A 230 -7.42 -3.91 -19.17
CA ASP A 230 -6.24 -4.61 -19.76
C ASP A 230 -4.94 -3.92 -19.33
N TRP A 231 -4.72 -3.83 -18.01
CA TRP A 231 -3.57 -3.14 -17.42
C TRP A 231 -2.23 -3.75 -17.84
N ARG A 232 -2.22 -5.07 -18.16
CA ARG A 232 -1.01 -5.77 -18.62
C ARG A 232 -0.47 -5.22 -19.92
N GLU A 233 -1.33 -4.69 -20.78
CA GLU A 233 -0.97 -4.08 -22.06
C GLU A 233 -0.67 -2.58 -21.95
N GLN A 234 -1.10 -1.92 -20.88
CA GLN A 234 -0.98 -0.48 -20.68
C GLN A 234 0.33 -0.02 -20.02
N ALA A 235 1.08 -0.92 -19.39
CA ALA A 235 2.34 -0.56 -18.73
C ALA A 235 3.39 -0.15 -19.80
N PRO A 236 4.02 1.05 -19.69
CA PRO A 236 4.99 1.52 -20.67
C PRO A 236 6.18 0.55 -20.82
N ALA A 237 6.65 0.36 -22.04
CA ALA A 237 7.85 -0.45 -22.29
C ALA A 237 9.07 0.14 -21.56
N GLY A 238 9.86 -0.70 -20.89
CA GLY A 238 11.11 -0.30 -20.22
C GLY A 238 10.94 0.32 -18.83
N TRP A 239 9.71 0.56 -18.34
CA TRP A 239 9.52 1.14 -17.01
C TRP A 239 10.03 0.22 -15.89
N ARG A 240 9.97 -1.11 -16.08
CA ARG A 240 10.46 -2.12 -15.13
C ARG A 240 11.95 -1.98 -14.85
N GLU A 241 12.74 -1.77 -15.91
CA GLU A 241 14.18 -1.56 -15.76
C GLU A 241 14.48 -0.23 -15.05
N GLN A 242 13.76 0.82 -15.39
CA GLN A 242 13.92 2.14 -14.74
C GLN A 242 13.58 2.06 -13.26
N PHE A 243 12.47 1.40 -12.89
CA PHE A 243 12.06 1.20 -11.50
C PHE A 243 13.10 0.37 -10.73
N ALA A 244 13.54 -0.76 -11.30
CA ALA A 244 14.55 -1.62 -10.68
C ALA A 244 15.90 -0.91 -10.49
N LEU A 245 16.31 -0.04 -11.42
CA LEU A 245 17.52 0.77 -11.30
C LEU A 245 17.40 1.82 -10.19
N GLY A 246 16.25 2.49 -10.10
CA GLY A 246 15.98 3.48 -9.06
C GLY A 246 15.95 2.88 -7.66
N CYS A 247 15.27 1.76 -7.48
CA CYS A 247 15.24 1.02 -6.22
C CYS A 247 16.62 0.52 -5.79
N ARG A 248 17.48 0.09 -6.72
CA ARG A 248 18.88 -0.30 -6.43
C ARG A 248 19.76 0.87 -6.02
N ALA A 249 19.52 2.05 -6.57
CA ALA A 249 20.28 3.25 -6.23
C ALA A 249 20.00 3.72 -4.79
N VAL A 250 18.77 3.58 -4.33
CA VAL A 250 18.37 3.92 -2.96
C VAL A 250 18.88 2.88 -1.94
N SER A 251 18.95 1.60 -2.31
CA SER A 251 19.39 0.52 -1.40
C SER A 251 20.90 0.52 -1.12
N ARG A 252 21.71 1.35 -1.77
CA ARG A 252 23.15 1.45 -1.49
C ARG A 252 23.49 2.06 -0.13
N ASN A 253 22.54 2.68 0.56
CA ASN A 253 22.73 3.28 1.88
C ASN A 253 22.05 2.53 3.05
N GLY A 254 21.42 1.38 2.84
CA GLY A 254 20.82 0.59 3.91
C GLY A 254 20.21 -0.71 3.41
N ALA A 255 20.61 -1.82 4.02
CA ALA A 255 20.13 -3.19 3.93
C ALA A 255 19.60 -3.68 2.58
N VAL A 256 20.47 -4.38 1.86
CA VAL A 256 20.17 -5.09 0.59
C VAL A 256 19.29 -6.31 0.87
N TYR A 257 18.02 -6.28 0.47
CA TYR A 257 17.32 -7.52 0.16
C TYR A 257 17.54 -7.84 -1.33
N ALA A 258 18.56 -8.68 -1.58
CA ALA A 258 18.84 -9.17 -2.93
C ALA A 258 17.68 -10.07 -3.38
N THR A 259 16.91 -9.63 -4.37
CA THR A 259 16.12 -10.54 -5.17
C THR A 259 17.10 -11.34 -6.05
N ASN A 260 17.32 -12.60 -5.73
CA ASN A 260 18.04 -13.53 -6.60
C ASN A 260 17.19 -13.73 -7.86
N GLY A 261 17.58 -13.05 -8.94
CA GLY A 261 17.05 -13.30 -10.27
C GLY A 261 17.50 -14.69 -10.74
N HIS A 262 16.66 -15.68 -10.56
CA HIS A 262 16.83 -16.95 -11.25
C HIS A 262 16.19 -16.85 -12.63
N HIS A 263 17.01 -16.60 -13.64
CA HIS A 263 16.71 -17.03 -15.00
C HIS A 263 16.55 -18.56 -14.98
N ALA A 264 15.34 -19.03 -15.24
CA ALA A 264 15.08 -20.44 -15.47
C ALA A 264 15.71 -20.85 -16.81
N SER A 265 16.84 -21.54 -16.76
CA SER A 265 17.29 -22.39 -17.85
C SER A 265 16.43 -23.65 -17.86
N SER A 266 15.86 -23.95 -19.03
CA SER A 266 15.10 -25.17 -19.30
C SER A 266 15.90 -26.44 -18.94
N GLY A 267 15.49 -27.13 -17.88
CA GLY A 267 16.01 -28.44 -17.46
C GLY A 267 14.86 -29.41 -17.24
N VAL A 268 14.94 -30.53 -17.90
CA VAL A 268 14.04 -31.67 -18.01
C VAL A 268 13.43 -32.10 -16.67
N ILE A 269 12.09 -32.26 -16.65
CA ILE A 269 11.29 -32.77 -15.51
C ILE A 269 11.58 -34.26 -15.33
N GLY A 270 12.21 -34.64 -14.22
CA GLY A 270 12.28 -36.01 -13.73
C GLY A 270 11.00 -36.39 -12.99
N ALA A 271 10.54 -37.63 -13.16
CA ALA A 271 9.30 -38.18 -12.65
C ALA A 271 9.18 -38.13 -11.10
N PRO A 272 7.96 -38.05 -10.53
CA PRO A 272 7.77 -37.93 -9.10
C PRO A 272 8.08 -39.23 -8.36
N ALA A 273 8.78 -39.11 -7.23
CA ALA A 273 9.02 -40.21 -6.30
C ALA A 273 7.74 -40.59 -5.53
N GLU A 274 7.55 -41.87 -5.32
CA GLU A 274 6.41 -42.47 -4.64
C GLU A 274 6.25 -42.00 -3.18
N VAL A 275 5.00 -41.76 -2.79
CA VAL A 275 4.59 -41.41 -1.43
C VAL A 275 4.52 -42.70 -0.59
N PRO A 276 5.13 -42.77 0.60
CA PRO A 276 4.96 -43.93 1.50
C PRO A 276 3.53 -43.93 2.08
N GLN A 277 2.84 -45.06 1.99
CA GLN A 277 1.60 -45.32 2.73
C GLN A 277 1.90 -45.56 4.20
N CYS A 278 1.24 -44.81 5.10
CA CYS A 278 1.19 -45.12 6.51
C CYS A 278 0.12 -46.19 6.78
N ASN A 279 0.56 -47.26 7.44
CA ASN A 279 -0.31 -48.17 8.18
C ASN A 279 -0.76 -47.58 9.50
#